data_c37763560188ea916ff9a857c0d02ac3
#
_entry.id   c37763560188ea916ff9a857c0d02ac3
#
_cell.length_a   1.000
_cell.length_b   1.000
_cell.length_c   1.000
_cell.angle_alpha   90.00
_cell.angle_beta   90.00
_cell.angle_gamma   90.00
#
_symmetry.space_group_name_H-M   'P 1'
#
loop_
_entity.id
_entity.type
_entity.pdbx_description
1 polymer ?
#
loop_
_entity_poly.entity_id
_entity_poly.type
_entity_poly.pdbx_seq_one_letter_code
_entity_poly.pdbx_strand_id
1 'polypeptide(L)'
;MRKQFWVAVLAGCMSVCASAQQGNASSGATPAQAGSAAMGTPAKKIPATPAIWRVKGAHGTVYLFGSVHVMKPDVDWESGKVKTAFDSADTLYLEIANIDDTAAAQPLLLQYGLDPQHPLSEKISKEDLGALDSAVKAIGLPGETMMEPMRPWLVSMTLSILPMVKAGYAPDSGIDMLLLKQTKQASKPVKGFETLEQQIHLVADVPEAEQIAMLHKDLEELDKSTAQMNELVAAWEKGDVEKIGSIDNEELATRYPAVYKRMVVDRNARWVTTLDGVLKDPGTGTVFVAVGAAHLAGPDSVIKLLEKNGWQVERE
;
A
#
# COMPACT_ATOMS: atom_id res chain seq x y z
N MET A 1 -10.55 7.52 -4.87
CA MET A 1 -9.16 7.78 -5.16
C MET A 1 -8.22 7.74 -3.95
N ARG A 2 -8.49 6.95 -2.90
CA ARG A 2 -7.70 6.88 -1.65
C ARG A 2 -7.01 5.55 -1.40
N LYS A 3 -6.95 4.70 -2.42
CA LYS A 3 -6.82 3.25 -2.19
C LYS A 3 -5.39 2.75 -2.09
N GLN A 4 -4.41 3.51 -2.48
CA GLN A 4 -3.00 3.10 -2.38
C GLN A 4 -2.37 3.38 -1.02
N PHE A 5 -2.73 4.47 -0.35
CA PHE A 5 -2.20 4.76 0.99
C PHE A 5 -2.58 3.73 2.06
N TRP A 6 -3.66 2.99 1.82
CA TRP A 6 -4.26 2.08 2.78
C TRP A 6 -3.72 0.64 2.73
N VAL A 7 -3.05 0.27 1.65
CA VAL A 7 -2.71 -1.12 1.36
C VAL A 7 -1.48 -1.62 2.10
N ALA A 8 -0.54 -0.77 2.46
CA ALA A 8 0.65 -1.17 3.22
C ALA A 8 0.30 -1.74 4.63
N VAL A 9 -0.77 -1.25 5.24
CA VAL A 9 -1.26 -1.75 6.54
C VAL A 9 -2.02 -3.07 6.41
N LEU A 10 -2.41 -3.47 5.22
CA LEU A 10 -3.41 -4.52 4.96
C LEU A 10 -2.89 -5.92 4.69
N ALA A 11 -1.61 -6.11 4.45
CA ALA A 11 -1.04 -7.46 4.45
C ALA A 11 -1.36 -8.19 5.78
N GLY A 12 -1.48 -7.42 6.88
CA GLY A 12 -1.94 -7.92 8.17
C GLY A 12 -3.45 -8.16 8.31
N CYS A 13 -4.30 -7.38 7.63
CA CYS A 13 -5.76 -7.47 7.80
C CYS A 13 -6.38 -8.72 7.16
N MET A 14 -5.87 -9.18 6.02
CA MET A 14 -6.45 -10.37 5.36
C MET A 14 -6.26 -11.65 6.16
N SER A 15 -5.23 -11.75 6.99
CA SER A 15 -5.04 -12.89 7.90
C SER A 15 -6.08 -12.94 9.02
N VAL A 16 -6.63 -11.80 9.44
CA VAL A 16 -7.67 -11.71 10.49
C VAL A 16 -9.02 -12.22 9.95
N CYS A 17 -9.37 -11.89 8.71
CA CYS A 17 -10.60 -12.39 8.08
C CYS A 17 -10.55 -13.91 7.77
N ALA A 18 -9.38 -14.45 7.42
CA ALA A 18 -9.20 -15.87 7.15
C ALA A 18 -9.25 -16.74 8.41
N SER A 19 -8.76 -16.23 9.55
CA SER A 19 -8.75 -16.99 10.81
C SER A 19 -10.14 -17.13 11.45
N ALA A 20 -11.06 -16.21 11.19
CA ALA A 20 -12.44 -16.31 11.66
C ALA A 20 -13.25 -17.43 10.96
N GLN A 21 -12.80 -17.88 9.79
CA GLN A 21 -13.46 -18.93 9.01
C GLN A 21 -13.00 -20.36 9.35
N GLN A 22 -11.87 -20.53 10.06
CA GLN A 22 -11.32 -21.86 10.38
C GLN A 22 -11.84 -22.49 11.69
N GLY A 23 -12.75 -21.82 12.38
CA GLY A 23 -13.29 -22.28 13.67
C GLY A 23 -14.32 -23.43 13.61
N ASN A 24 -14.79 -23.91 12.45
CA ASN A 24 -15.86 -24.88 12.39
C ASN A 24 -15.82 -25.82 11.17
N ALA A 25 -14.77 -26.61 11.01
CA ALA A 25 -14.79 -27.77 10.13
C ALA A 25 -13.76 -28.81 10.55
N SER A 26 -14.10 -29.63 11.54
CA SER A 26 -13.46 -30.93 11.77
C SER A 26 -14.34 -32.04 11.23
N SER A 27 -14.00 -32.58 10.07
CA SER A 27 -14.28 -34.02 9.74
C SER A 27 -13.63 -34.39 8.41
N GLY A 28 -12.72 -35.30 8.48
CA GLY A 28 -12.22 -36.35 7.62
C GLY A 28 -12.47 -36.25 6.10
N ALA A 29 -11.39 -35.95 5.35
CA ALA A 29 -11.26 -36.42 3.99
C ALA A 29 -9.77 -36.70 3.70
N THR A 30 -9.53 -37.95 3.27
CA THR A 30 -8.24 -38.47 2.83
C THR A 30 -7.69 -37.70 1.64
N PRO A 31 -6.39 -37.40 1.53
CA PRO A 31 -5.84 -36.66 0.41
C PRO A 31 -5.83 -37.53 -0.85
N ALA A 32 -6.60 -37.12 -1.85
CA ALA A 32 -6.49 -37.65 -3.20
C ALA A 32 -5.21 -37.11 -3.84
N GLN A 33 -4.44 -37.99 -4.48
CA GLN A 33 -3.22 -37.68 -5.21
C GLN A 33 -3.50 -36.62 -6.28
N ALA A 34 -2.83 -35.48 -6.15
CA ALA A 34 -2.82 -34.44 -7.16
C ALA A 34 -2.08 -34.94 -8.40
N GLY A 35 -2.81 -35.13 -9.48
CA GLY A 35 -2.25 -35.37 -10.80
C GLY A 35 -1.36 -34.23 -11.23
N SER A 36 -0.22 -34.56 -11.84
CA SER A 36 0.72 -33.65 -12.50
C SER A 36 -0.01 -32.71 -13.47
N ALA A 37 -0.25 -31.48 -13.05
CA ALA A 37 -0.75 -30.43 -13.94
C ALA A 37 0.33 -30.13 -14.97
N ALA A 38 0.00 -30.24 -16.25
CA ALA A 38 0.84 -29.84 -17.36
C ALA A 38 1.32 -28.41 -17.15
N MET A 39 2.64 -28.18 -17.29
CA MET A 39 3.24 -26.85 -17.29
C MET A 39 2.67 -26.07 -18.46
N GLY A 40 1.66 -25.24 -18.17
CA GLY A 40 1.15 -24.24 -19.13
C GLY A 40 2.28 -23.31 -19.53
N THR A 41 2.29 -22.90 -20.78
CA THR A 41 3.20 -21.85 -21.29
C THR A 41 3.11 -20.66 -20.33
N PRO A 42 4.24 -20.10 -19.83
CA PRO A 42 4.19 -18.96 -18.94
C PRO A 42 3.42 -17.81 -19.62
N ALA A 43 2.43 -17.28 -18.92
CA ALA A 43 1.66 -16.16 -19.43
C ALA A 43 2.63 -15.03 -19.80
N LYS A 44 2.42 -14.41 -20.97
CA LYS A 44 3.25 -13.32 -21.44
C LYS A 44 3.12 -12.16 -20.46
N LYS A 45 4.20 -11.84 -19.76
CA LYS A 45 4.22 -10.71 -18.83
C LYS A 45 4.01 -9.39 -19.56
N ILE A 46 3.34 -8.46 -18.90
CA ILE A 46 3.09 -7.10 -19.38
C ILE A 46 4.33 -6.27 -19.05
N PRO A 47 5.10 -5.77 -20.06
CA PRO A 47 6.28 -4.98 -19.77
C PRO A 47 5.91 -3.61 -19.20
N ALA A 48 6.58 -3.22 -18.14
CA ALA A 48 6.42 -1.91 -17.50
C ALA A 48 7.77 -1.15 -17.46
N THR A 49 7.67 0.18 -17.50
CA THR A 49 8.80 1.11 -17.40
C THR A 49 8.51 2.17 -16.35
N PRO A 50 8.32 1.76 -15.08
CA PRO A 50 7.98 2.70 -14.02
C PRO A 50 9.09 3.71 -13.80
N ALA A 51 8.72 4.87 -13.25
CA ALA A 51 9.66 5.96 -12.99
C ALA A 51 10.62 5.59 -11.85
N ILE A 52 11.90 5.89 -12.05
CA ILE A 52 12.94 5.78 -11.04
C ILE A 52 13.84 7.01 -11.12
N TRP A 53 14.33 7.47 -9.98
CA TRP A 53 15.23 8.61 -9.89
C TRP A 53 16.49 8.23 -9.14
N ARG A 54 17.53 8.97 -9.42
CA ARG A 54 18.84 8.87 -8.78
C ARG A 54 19.22 10.18 -8.13
N VAL A 55 19.71 10.08 -6.90
CA VAL A 55 20.33 11.21 -6.17
C VAL A 55 21.74 10.78 -5.78
N LYS A 56 22.73 11.57 -6.20
CA LYS A 56 24.11 11.36 -5.80
C LYS A 56 24.38 12.09 -4.49
N GLY A 57 24.75 11.34 -3.46
CA GLY A 57 25.24 11.85 -2.21
C GLY A 57 26.75 12.15 -2.25
N ALA A 58 27.29 12.54 -1.11
CA ALA A 58 28.72 12.83 -0.98
C ALA A 58 29.60 11.58 -1.21
N HIS A 59 29.11 10.41 -0.78
CA HIS A 59 29.86 9.14 -0.81
C HIS A 59 29.07 7.95 -1.33
N GLY A 60 27.77 8.11 -1.59
CA GLY A 60 26.88 7.04 -2.03
C GLY A 60 25.83 7.52 -3.02
N THR A 61 24.96 6.61 -3.41
CA THR A 61 23.86 6.87 -4.34
C THR A 61 22.54 6.41 -3.73
N VAL A 62 21.50 7.23 -3.84
CA VAL A 62 20.14 6.86 -3.46
C VAL A 62 19.30 6.77 -4.72
N TYR A 63 18.69 5.61 -4.95
CA TYR A 63 17.65 5.44 -5.95
C TYR A 63 16.28 5.57 -5.28
N LEU A 64 15.38 6.33 -5.90
CA LEU A 64 14.01 6.55 -5.43
C LEU A 64 13.05 5.89 -6.42
N PHE A 65 12.23 5.00 -5.93
CA PHE A 65 11.33 4.19 -6.75
C PHE A 65 9.91 4.23 -6.16
N GLY A 66 8.92 4.54 -7.00
CA GLY A 66 7.52 4.53 -6.61
C GLY A 66 6.97 3.11 -6.64
N SER A 67 6.50 2.61 -5.51
CA SER A 67 5.88 1.30 -5.40
C SER A 67 4.36 1.35 -5.54
N VAL A 68 3.78 0.19 -5.83
CA VAL A 68 2.34 -0.09 -5.78
C VAL A 68 2.14 -1.30 -4.89
N HIS A 69 1.37 -1.12 -3.82
CA HIS A 69 1.25 -2.12 -2.75
C HIS A 69 0.43 -3.37 -3.09
N VAL A 70 -0.45 -3.29 -4.10
CA VAL A 70 -1.15 -4.43 -4.69
C VAL A 70 -0.97 -4.43 -6.19
N MET A 71 -0.56 -5.54 -6.76
CA MET A 71 -0.26 -5.64 -8.19
C MET A 71 -0.82 -6.94 -8.76
N LYS A 72 -1.03 -6.97 -10.07
CA LYS A 72 -1.28 -8.23 -10.78
C LYS A 72 0.05 -8.97 -10.98
N PRO A 73 0.05 -10.30 -10.85
CA PRO A 73 1.32 -11.07 -10.89
C PRO A 73 1.97 -11.14 -12.27
N ASP A 74 1.27 -10.71 -13.33
CA ASP A 74 1.71 -10.76 -14.71
C ASP A 74 2.45 -9.49 -15.19
N VAL A 75 2.70 -8.51 -14.33
CA VAL A 75 3.44 -7.29 -14.67
C VAL A 75 4.96 -7.53 -14.57
N ASP A 76 5.68 -7.22 -15.64
CA ASP A 76 7.15 -7.29 -15.70
C ASP A 76 7.76 -5.91 -15.44
N TRP A 77 7.86 -5.53 -14.18
CA TRP A 77 8.33 -4.22 -13.74
C TRP A 77 9.83 -4.21 -13.38
N GLU A 78 10.40 -5.37 -13.06
CA GLU A 78 11.77 -5.52 -12.56
C GLU A 78 12.76 -5.67 -13.73
N SER A 79 12.67 -4.81 -14.73
CA SER A 79 13.54 -4.86 -15.90
C SER A 79 14.34 -3.56 -16.08
N GLY A 80 15.37 -3.60 -16.92
CA GLY A 80 16.15 -2.44 -17.31
C GLY A 80 16.76 -1.68 -16.11
N LYS A 81 16.48 -0.38 -16.02
CA LYS A 81 17.10 0.53 -15.03
C LYS A 81 16.68 0.20 -13.60
N VAL A 82 15.42 -0.21 -13.36
CA VAL A 82 14.94 -0.59 -12.03
C VAL A 82 15.74 -1.77 -11.49
N LYS A 83 15.86 -2.82 -12.30
CA LYS A 83 16.65 -3.99 -11.90
C LYS A 83 18.11 -3.64 -11.63
N THR A 84 18.74 -2.88 -12.52
CA THR A 84 20.13 -2.47 -12.35
C THR A 84 20.34 -1.68 -11.06
N ALA A 85 19.45 -0.73 -10.77
CA ALA A 85 19.51 0.06 -9.55
C ALA A 85 19.31 -0.78 -8.30
N PHE A 86 18.32 -1.68 -8.30
CA PHE A 86 18.03 -2.55 -7.15
C PHE A 86 19.14 -3.57 -6.89
N ASP A 87 19.66 -4.21 -7.93
CA ASP A 87 20.76 -5.18 -7.82
C ASP A 87 22.02 -4.51 -7.22
N SER A 88 22.29 -3.26 -7.58
CA SER A 88 23.44 -2.48 -7.10
C SER A 88 23.31 -2.01 -5.65
N ALA A 89 22.11 -2.07 -5.08
CA ALA A 89 21.86 -1.53 -3.74
C ALA A 89 22.42 -2.42 -2.63
N ASP A 90 23.05 -1.79 -1.66
CA ASP A 90 23.54 -2.42 -0.43
C ASP A 90 22.45 -2.48 0.65
N THR A 91 21.51 -1.55 0.61
CA THR A 91 20.42 -1.40 1.60
C THR A 91 19.10 -1.06 0.90
N LEU A 92 18.03 -1.69 1.34
CA LEU A 92 16.65 -1.33 0.96
C LEU A 92 16.02 -0.47 2.06
N TYR A 93 15.41 0.66 1.66
CA TYR A 93 14.50 1.44 2.50
C TYR A 93 13.07 1.27 1.99
N LEU A 94 12.16 0.94 2.90
CA LEU A 94 10.72 0.89 2.68
C LEU A 94 10.02 1.89 3.59
N GLU A 95 8.73 2.11 3.39
CA GLU A 95 7.91 2.85 4.36
C GLU A 95 7.98 2.14 5.73
N ILE A 96 7.78 0.83 5.75
CA ILE A 96 7.88 -0.05 6.92
C ILE A 96 8.83 -1.21 6.60
N ALA A 97 9.84 -1.44 7.44
CA ALA A 97 10.85 -2.48 7.19
C ALA A 97 10.30 -3.92 7.27
N ASN A 98 9.26 -4.14 8.05
CA ASN A 98 8.68 -5.45 8.36
C ASN A 98 7.20 -5.54 7.96
N ILE A 99 6.88 -5.11 6.74
CA ILE A 99 5.49 -5.14 6.21
C ILE A 99 4.91 -6.56 6.10
N ASP A 100 5.73 -7.58 6.16
CA ASP A 100 5.34 -9.00 6.14
C ASP A 100 5.12 -9.59 7.55
N ASP A 101 5.30 -8.81 8.63
CA ASP A 101 5.09 -9.24 10.01
C ASP A 101 3.61 -9.13 10.41
N THR A 102 2.82 -10.10 9.98
CA THR A 102 1.38 -10.16 10.31
C THR A 102 1.13 -10.37 11.81
N ALA A 103 2.07 -11.00 12.52
CA ALA A 103 1.95 -11.22 13.97
C ALA A 103 2.08 -9.90 14.75
N ALA A 104 2.94 -8.98 14.30
CA ALA A 104 3.03 -7.64 14.87
C ALA A 104 1.83 -6.75 14.48
N ALA A 105 1.25 -6.95 13.29
CA ALA A 105 0.12 -6.16 12.80
C ALA A 105 -1.19 -6.45 13.54
N GLN A 106 -1.48 -7.71 13.83
CA GLN A 106 -2.75 -8.15 14.37
C GLN A 106 -3.15 -7.45 15.69
N PRO A 107 -2.31 -7.40 16.75
CA PRO A 107 -2.68 -6.73 18.00
C PRO A 107 -2.94 -5.23 17.82
N LEU A 108 -2.20 -4.56 16.93
CA LEU A 108 -2.41 -3.14 16.65
C LEU A 108 -3.74 -2.89 15.93
N LEU A 109 -4.11 -3.74 14.99
CA LEU A 109 -5.40 -3.66 14.31
C LEU A 109 -6.57 -3.91 15.25
N LEU A 110 -6.44 -4.87 16.17
CA LEU A 110 -7.45 -5.12 17.21
C LEU A 110 -7.58 -3.90 18.14
N GLN A 111 -6.46 -3.32 18.56
CA GLN A 111 -6.44 -2.20 19.50
C GLN A 111 -6.98 -0.91 18.89
N TYR A 112 -6.57 -0.55 17.67
CA TYR A 112 -6.87 0.74 17.06
C TYR A 112 -8.01 0.69 16.05
N GLY A 113 -8.34 -0.49 15.53
CA GLY A 113 -9.33 -0.69 14.47
C GLY A 113 -10.69 -1.15 14.95
N LEU A 114 -10.80 -1.67 16.18
CA LEU A 114 -12.07 -2.15 16.73
C LEU A 114 -12.64 -1.23 17.82
N ASP A 115 -13.97 -1.17 17.86
CA ASP A 115 -14.77 -0.49 18.88
C ASP A 115 -16.09 -1.26 19.10
N PRO A 116 -16.02 -2.43 19.76
CA PRO A 116 -17.20 -3.29 19.92
C PRO A 116 -18.26 -2.71 20.86
N GLN A 117 -17.95 -1.65 21.63
CA GLN A 117 -18.91 -0.98 22.51
C GLN A 117 -19.80 0.03 21.76
N HIS A 118 -19.34 0.53 20.61
CA HIS A 118 -20.08 1.44 19.75
C HIS A 118 -20.07 0.85 18.33
N PRO A 119 -21.04 -0.03 18.02
CA PRO A 119 -21.07 -0.73 16.73
C PRO A 119 -21.22 0.24 15.56
N LEU A 120 -20.74 -0.18 14.40
CA LEU A 120 -20.72 0.64 13.20
C LEU A 120 -22.12 1.16 12.82
N SER A 121 -23.15 0.33 13.00
CA SER A 121 -24.54 0.68 12.72
C SER A 121 -25.10 1.84 13.56
N GLU A 122 -24.48 2.17 14.70
CA GLU A 122 -24.82 3.36 15.48
C GLU A 122 -24.11 4.63 14.96
N LYS A 123 -23.06 4.48 14.15
CA LYS A 123 -22.20 5.57 13.69
C LYS A 123 -22.50 6.06 12.28
N ILE A 124 -22.99 5.19 11.41
CA ILE A 124 -23.26 5.50 10.01
C ILE A 124 -24.77 5.55 9.71
N SER A 125 -25.13 6.16 8.58
CA SER A 125 -26.53 6.24 8.16
C SER A 125 -27.09 4.84 7.79
N LYS A 126 -28.42 4.71 7.82
CA LYS A 126 -29.10 3.49 7.32
C LYS A 126 -28.85 3.24 5.84
N GLU A 127 -28.67 4.30 5.06
CA GLU A 127 -28.33 4.22 3.65
C GLU A 127 -26.93 3.64 3.46
N ASP A 128 -25.95 4.14 4.20
CA ASP A 128 -24.57 3.61 4.18
C ASP A 128 -24.50 2.16 4.66
N LEU A 129 -25.29 1.82 5.70
CA LEU A 129 -25.36 0.44 6.20
C LEU A 129 -25.91 -0.51 5.14
N GLY A 130 -26.96 -0.10 4.40
CA GLY A 130 -27.52 -0.86 3.28
C GLY A 130 -26.54 -0.97 2.10
N ALA A 131 -25.79 0.08 1.79
CA ALA A 131 -24.75 0.07 0.78
C ALA A 131 -23.59 -0.85 1.18
N LEU A 132 -23.17 -0.81 2.46
CA LEU A 132 -22.13 -1.68 3.03
C LEU A 132 -22.56 -3.16 2.95
N ASP A 133 -23.78 -3.49 3.37
CA ASP A 133 -24.31 -4.86 3.28
C ASP A 133 -24.26 -5.39 1.84
N SER A 134 -24.72 -4.56 0.90
CA SER A 134 -24.69 -4.91 -0.52
C SER A 134 -23.26 -5.13 -1.04
N ALA A 135 -22.34 -4.25 -0.65
CA ALA A 135 -20.93 -4.33 -1.02
C ALA A 135 -20.25 -5.60 -0.49
N VAL A 136 -20.49 -5.91 0.79
CA VAL A 136 -19.92 -7.10 1.45
C VAL A 136 -20.46 -8.39 0.85
N LYS A 137 -21.76 -8.45 0.56
CA LYS A 137 -22.39 -9.61 -0.13
C LYS A 137 -21.89 -9.79 -1.56
N ALA A 138 -21.68 -8.70 -2.28
CA ALA A 138 -21.15 -8.74 -3.66
C ALA A 138 -19.77 -9.41 -3.78
N ILE A 139 -19.00 -9.43 -2.71
CA ILE A 139 -17.69 -10.09 -2.63
C ILE A 139 -17.74 -11.49 -2.00
N GLY A 140 -18.95 -12.00 -1.69
CA GLY A 140 -19.17 -13.34 -1.17
C GLY A 140 -19.07 -13.48 0.34
N LEU A 141 -19.11 -12.39 1.09
CA LEU A 141 -19.15 -12.39 2.55
C LEU A 141 -20.62 -12.37 3.05
N PRO A 142 -20.88 -12.80 4.32
CA PRO A 142 -22.24 -12.97 4.83
C PRO A 142 -23.09 -11.70 4.95
N GLY A 143 -22.45 -10.53 5.04
CA GLY A 143 -23.11 -9.22 5.19
C GLY A 143 -22.35 -8.28 6.11
N GLU A 144 -22.90 -7.09 6.33
CA GLU A 144 -22.30 -5.99 7.10
C GLU A 144 -22.04 -6.32 8.57
N THR A 145 -22.78 -7.28 9.15
CA THR A 145 -22.66 -7.68 10.56
C THR A 145 -21.23 -8.06 10.95
N MET A 146 -20.42 -8.53 10.01
CA MET A 146 -19.00 -8.82 10.23
C MET A 146 -18.19 -7.56 10.52
N MET A 147 -18.66 -6.40 10.09
CA MET A 147 -17.95 -5.12 10.21
C MET A 147 -18.44 -4.28 11.41
N GLU A 148 -19.48 -4.73 12.12
CA GLU A 148 -20.04 -4.04 13.27
C GLU A 148 -19.03 -3.62 14.34
N PRO A 149 -18.04 -4.45 14.72
CA PRO A 149 -17.06 -4.03 15.71
C PRO A 149 -15.95 -3.13 15.14
N MET A 150 -15.93 -2.88 13.82
CA MET A 150 -14.86 -2.12 13.19
C MET A 150 -15.12 -0.61 13.26
N ARG A 151 -14.04 0.14 13.46
CA ARG A 151 -14.07 1.60 13.28
C ARG A 151 -14.22 1.95 11.79
N PRO A 152 -14.80 3.10 11.45
CA PRO A 152 -15.07 3.47 10.05
C PRO A 152 -13.83 3.42 9.14
N TRP A 153 -12.65 3.83 9.65
CA TRP A 153 -11.40 3.76 8.88
C TRP A 153 -11.01 2.33 8.49
N LEU A 154 -11.22 1.36 9.38
CA LEU A 154 -10.88 -0.05 9.09
C LEU A 154 -11.86 -0.66 8.08
N VAL A 155 -13.13 -0.24 8.14
CA VAL A 155 -14.14 -0.61 7.13
C VAL A 155 -13.76 -0.06 5.77
N SER A 156 -13.47 1.26 5.67
CA SER A 156 -12.99 1.90 4.42
C SER A 156 -11.80 1.17 3.81
N MET A 157 -10.86 0.81 4.66
CA MET A 157 -9.68 0.06 4.29
C MET A 157 -10.04 -1.31 3.70
N THR A 158 -10.88 -2.06 4.40
CA THR A 158 -11.33 -3.40 3.98
C THR A 158 -12.06 -3.33 2.64
N LEU A 159 -13.00 -2.39 2.48
CA LEU A 159 -13.74 -2.17 1.24
C LEU A 159 -12.85 -1.78 0.06
N SER A 160 -11.74 -1.10 0.33
CA SER A 160 -10.81 -0.69 -0.73
C SER A 160 -10.11 -1.87 -1.39
N ILE A 161 -9.87 -2.96 -0.67
CA ILE A 161 -9.08 -4.10 -1.15
C ILE A 161 -9.92 -5.19 -1.77
N LEU A 162 -11.04 -5.49 -1.18
CA LEU A 162 -11.84 -6.63 -1.60
C LEU A 162 -12.19 -6.64 -3.10
N PRO A 163 -12.64 -5.52 -3.72
CA PRO A 163 -12.85 -5.45 -5.15
C PRO A 163 -11.57 -5.66 -5.98
N MET A 164 -10.42 -5.22 -5.46
CA MET A 164 -9.14 -5.37 -6.15
C MET A 164 -8.70 -6.83 -6.17
N VAL A 165 -8.81 -7.53 -5.03
CA VAL A 165 -8.52 -8.97 -4.96
C VAL A 165 -9.41 -9.75 -5.92
N LYS A 166 -10.71 -9.42 -5.98
CA LYS A 166 -11.63 -10.03 -6.95
C LYS A 166 -11.24 -9.73 -8.40
N ALA A 167 -10.63 -8.60 -8.67
CA ALA A 167 -10.12 -8.22 -9.99
C ALA A 167 -8.72 -8.80 -10.33
N GLY A 168 -8.18 -9.68 -9.46
CA GLY A 168 -6.91 -10.37 -9.68
C GLY A 168 -5.67 -9.62 -9.17
N TYR A 169 -5.86 -8.53 -8.42
CA TYR A 169 -4.77 -7.91 -7.69
C TYR A 169 -4.43 -8.72 -6.43
N ALA A 170 -3.16 -8.81 -6.09
CA ALA A 170 -2.71 -9.55 -4.92
C ALA A 170 -1.71 -8.70 -4.12
N PRO A 171 -1.83 -8.62 -2.77
CA PRO A 171 -0.85 -7.98 -1.91
C PRO A 171 0.53 -8.62 -2.01
N ASP A 172 0.59 -9.95 -2.12
CA ASP A 172 1.84 -10.70 -2.29
C ASP A 172 2.59 -10.38 -3.60
N SER A 173 1.89 -9.77 -4.56
CA SER A 173 2.45 -9.24 -5.81
C SER A 173 2.75 -7.74 -5.71
N GLY A 174 2.50 -7.11 -4.56
CA GLY A 174 2.90 -5.74 -4.30
C GLY A 174 4.40 -5.54 -4.44
N ILE A 175 4.78 -4.41 -4.99
CA ILE A 175 6.18 -4.12 -5.30
C ILE A 175 7.04 -4.13 -4.03
N ASP A 176 6.54 -3.54 -2.95
CA ASP A 176 7.22 -3.49 -1.65
C ASP A 176 7.50 -4.90 -1.10
N MET A 177 6.49 -5.79 -1.19
CA MET A 177 6.60 -7.18 -0.74
C MET A 177 7.61 -7.97 -1.56
N LEU A 178 7.62 -7.77 -2.87
CA LEU A 178 8.57 -8.44 -3.77
C LEU A 178 10.00 -7.97 -3.52
N LEU A 179 10.23 -6.66 -3.37
CA LEU A 179 11.52 -6.08 -3.03
C LEU A 179 12.00 -6.55 -1.66
N LEU A 180 11.13 -6.54 -0.64
CA LEU A 180 11.44 -7.05 0.69
C LEU A 180 11.88 -8.50 0.66
N LYS A 181 11.12 -9.36 -0.03
CA LYS A 181 11.42 -10.80 -0.16
C LYS A 181 12.78 -11.04 -0.81
N GLN A 182 13.08 -10.35 -1.91
CA GLN A 182 14.35 -10.48 -2.61
C GLN A 182 15.53 -9.97 -1.74
N THR A 183 15.34 -8.84 -1.05
CA THR A 183 16.36 -8.27 -0.16
C THR A 183 16.68 -9.21 1.01
N LYS A 184 15.65 -9.82 1.62
CA LYS A 184 15.83 -10.84 2.67
C LYS A 184 16.54 -12.08 2.15
N GLN A 185 16.20 -12.56 0.95
CA GLN A 185 16.89 -13.69 0.31
C GLN A 185 18.37 -13.39 0.04
N ALA A 186 18.70 -12.17 -0.31
CA ALA A 186 20.06 -11.70 -0.52
C ALA A 186 20.78 -11.34 0.80
N SER A 187 20.13 -11.49 1.96
CA SER A 187 20.65 -11.11 3.28
C SER A 187 21.13 -9.65 3.35
N LYS A 188 20.54 -8.76 2.57
CA LYS A 188 20.84 -7.33 2.60
C LYS A 188 20.00 -6.63 3.68
N PRO A 189 20.51 -5.55 4.29
CA PRO A 189 19.78 -4.76 5.27
C PRO A 189 18.48 -4.17 4.70
N VAL A 190 17.42 -4.20 5.51
CA VAL A 190 16.17 -3.50 5.26
C VAL A 190 15.94 -2.48 6.36
N LYS A 191 15.60 -1.25 6.00
CA LYS A 191 15.26 -0.16 6.93
C LYS A 191 13.87 0.38 6.59
N GLY A 192 13.18 0.92 7.61
CA GLY A 192 11.89 1.58 7.45
C GLY A 192 12.00 3.06 7.78
N PHE A 193 11.22 3.88 7.11
CA PHE A 193 11.04 5.28 7.49
C PHE A 193 10.12 5.43 8.70
N GLU A 194 9.19 4.48 8.86
CA GLU A 194 8.13 4.48 9.86
C GLU A 194 7.96 3.07 10.45
N THR A 195 7.31 3.00 11.60
CA THR A 195 6.82 1.75 12.17
C THR A 195 5.39 1.47 11.69
N LEU A 196 4.95 0.21 11.78
CA LEU A 196 3.57 -0.17 11.49
C LEU A 196 2.58 0.60 12.37
N GLU A 197 2.87 0.76 13.67
CA GLU A 197 2.02 1.51 14.60
C GLU A 197 1.89 2.97 14.19
N GLN A 198 2.99 3.63 13.79
CA GLN A 198 2.94 4.99 13.26
C GLN A 198 2.01 5.10 12.05
N GLN A 199 2.04 4.14 11.13
CA GLN A 199 1.13 4.15 9.98
C GLN A 199 -0.33 3.93 10.35
N ILE A 200 -0.63 3.04 11.30
CA ILE A 200 -1.99 2.85 11.81
C ILE A 200 -2.51 4.14 12.41
N HIS A 201 -1.70 4.86 13.18
CA HIS A 201 -2.08 6.15 13.76
C HIS A 201 -2.36 7.25 12.71
N LEU A 202 -1.77 7.18 11.50
CA LEU A 202 -2.11 8.13 10.43
C LEU A 202 -3.62 8.16 10.14
N VAL A 203 -4.29 7.06 10.31
CA VAL A 203 -5.69 6.84 9.96
C VAL A 203 -6.58 6.68 11.18
N ALA A 204 -6.12 5.98 12.19
CA ALA A 204 -6.88 5.78 13.43
C ALA A 204 -7.11 7.08 14.21
N ASP A 205 -6.17 8.04 14.09
CA ASP A 205 -6.27 9.35 14.75
C ASP A 205 -7.00 10.42 13.90
N VAL A 206 -7.52 10.08 12.73
CA VAL A 206 -8.43 10.98 12.00
C VAL A 206 -9.71 11.12 12.83
N PRO A 207 -10.26 12.33 12.99
CA PRO A 207 -11.53 12.51 13.71
C PRO A 207 -12.62 11.57 13.19
N GLU A 208 -13.38 10.93 14.09
CA GLU A 208 -14.36 9.90 13.70
C GLU A 208 -15.40 10.42 12.71
N ALA A 209 -15.87 11.66 12.88
CA ALA A 209 -16.80 12.28 11.92
C ALA A 209 -16.20 12.36 10.51
N GLU A 210 -14.88 12.60 10.38
CA GLU A 210 -14.19 12.62 9.10
C GLU A 210 -14.00 11.21 8.55
N GLN A 211 -13.70 10.22 9.41
CA GLN A 211 -13.65 8.81 9.02
C GLN A 211 -15.01 8.34 8.46
N ILE A 212 -16.13 8.72 9.08
CA ILE A 212 -17.49 8.41 8.62
C ILE A 212 -17.76 9.06 7.26
N ALA A 213 -17.44 10.35 7.09
CA ALA A 213 -17.59 11.03 5.81
C ALA A 213 -16.75 10.39 4.70
N MET A 214 -15.57 9.88 5.07
CA MET A 214 -14.71 9.13 4.16
C MET A 214 -15.32 7.78 3.78
N LEU A 215 -15.86 7.04 4.73
CA LEU A 215 -16.52 5.75 4.49
C LEU A 215 -17.75 5.92 3.60
N HIS A 216 -18.60 6.93 3.87
CA HIS A 216 -19.74 7.28 3.01
C HIS A 216 -19.30 7.45 1.55
N LYS A 217 -18.23 8.23 1.33
CA LYS A 217 -17.72 8.46 -0.03
C LYS A 217 -17.12 7.19 -0.66
N ASP A 218 -16.48 6.35 0.11
CA ASP A 218 -15.94 5.08 -0.37
C ASP A 218 -17.08 4.14 -0.82
N LEU A 219 -18.20 4.14 -0.12
CA LEU A 219 -19.39 3.37 -0.47
C LEU A 219 -20.05 3.89 -1.76
N GLU A 220 -20.18 5.22 -1.92
CA GLU A 220 -20.70 5.83 -3.15
C GLU A 220 -19.87 5.53 -4.41
N GLU A 221 -18.55 5.37 -4.25
CA GLU A 221 -17.62 5.21 -5.38
C GLU A 221 -17.04 3.80 -5.50
N LEU A 222 -17.57 2.84 -4.74
CA LEU A 222 -17.02 1.49 -4.68
C LEU A 222 -16.98 0.79 -6.04
N ASP A 223 -18.01 0.99 -6.86
CA ASP A 223 -18.12 0.46 -8.21
C ASP A 223 -17.01 0.97 -9.16
N LYS A 224 -16.49 2.17 -8.91
CA LYS A 224 -15.42 2.80 -9.70
C LYS A 224 -14.02 2.36 -9.25
N SER A 225 -13.91 1.75 -8.07
CA SER A 225 -12.63 1.52 -7.41
C SER A 225 -11.66 0.68 -8.23
N THR A 226 -12.14 -0.37 -8.89
CA THR A 226 -11.30 -1.21 -9.73
C THR A 226 -10.83 -0.49 -11.00
N ALA A 227 -11.70 0.33 -11.60
CA ALA A 227 -11.34 1.13 -12.77
C ALA A 227 -10.26 2.16 -12.42
N GLN A 228 -10.39 2.84 -11.30
CA GLN A 228 -9.41 3.80 -10.79
C GLN A 228 -8.06 3.13 -10.51
N MET A 229 -8.06 1.92 -9.91
CA MET A 229 -6.83 1.16 -9.68
C MET A 229 -6.17 0.75 -10.99
N ASN A 230 -6.94 0.29 -11.98
CA ASN A 230 -6.41 -0.02 -13.30
C ASN A 230 -5.78 1.21 -13.97
N GLU A 231 -6.41 2.39 -13.83
CA GLU A 231 -5.88 3.65 -14.38
C GLU A 231 -4.55 4.04 -13.70
N LEU A 232 -4.48 3.90 -12.39
CA LEU A 232 -3.28 4.18 -11.62
C LEU A 232 -2.13 3.24 -11.99
N VAL A 233 -2.40 1.93 -12.06
CA VAL A 233 -1.41 0.92 -12.47
C VAL A 233 -0.94 1.19 -13.90
N ALA A 234 -1.84 1.53 -14.82
CA ALA A 234 -1.48 1.88 -16.19
C ALA A 234 -0.62 3.14 -16.28
N ALA A 235 -0.83 4.14 -15.41
CA ALA A 235 0.03 5.31 -15.30
C ALA A 235 1.40 4.92 -14.72
N TRP A 236 1.42 4.09 -13.70
CA TRP A 236 2.64 3.60 -13.06
C TRP A 236 3.49 2.76 -14.04
N GLU A 237 2.89 1.84 -14.79
CA GLU A 237 3.56 1.01 -15.82
C GLU A 237 4.27 1.85 -16.87
N LYS A 238 3.78 3.05 -17.15
CA LYS A 238 4.36 3.99 -18.12
C LYS A 238 5.29 5.03 -17.47
N GLY A 239 5.42 5.01 -16.17
CA GLY A 239 6.16 6.03 -15.42
C GLY A 239 5.54 7.42 -15.51
N ASP A 240 4.22 7.53 -15.68
CA ASP A 240 3.47 8.80 -15.75
C ASP A 240 3.20 9.35 -14.35
N VAL A 241 4.19 10.07 -13.83
CA VAL A 241 4.18 10.60 -12.47
C VAL A 241 3.14 11.69 -12.26
N GLU A 242 2.89 12.50 -13.31
CA GLU A 242 1.88 13.57 -13.24
C GLU A 242 0.49 12.97 -13.10
N LYS A 243 0.20 11.93 -13.88
CA LYS A 243 -1.06 11.21 -13.79
C LYS A 243 -1.25 10.53 -12.43
N ILE A 244 -0.21 9.91 -11.87
CA ILE A 244 -0.23 9.35 -10.51
C ILE A 244 -0.58 10.43 -9.49
N GLY A 245 0.08 11.59 -9.55
CA GLY A 245 -0.18 12.71 -8.66
C GLY A 245 -1.62 13.24 -8.75
N SER A 246 -2.16 13.33 -9.97
CA SER A 246 -3.54 13.79 -10.16
C SER A 246 -4.57 12.78 -9.64
N ILE A 247 -4.33 11.50 -9.78
CA ILE A 247 -5.24 10.45 -9.29
C ILE A 247 -5.22 10.38 -7.76
N ASP A 248 -4.04 10.36 -7.12
CA ASP A 248 -3.93 10.07 -5.69
C ASP A 248 -3.92 11.33 -4.80
N ASN A 249 -3.23 12.39 -5.22
CA ASN A 249 -2.94 13.52 -4.33
C ASN A 249 -3.93 14.68 -4.47
N GLU A 250 -4.36 15.05 -5.67
CA GLU A 250 -5.16 16.27 -5.89
C GLU A 250 -6.53 16.20 -5.23
N GLU A 251 -7.22 15.06 -5.33
CA GLU A 251 -8.54 14.92 -4.70
C GLU A 251 -8.40 14.89 -3.18
N LEU A 252 -7.40 14.17 -2.65
CA LEU A 252 -7.15 14.12 -1.21
C LEU A 252 -6.82 15.51 -0.67
N ALA A 253 -5.96 16.27 -1.35
CA ALA A 253 -5.58 17.62 -0.97
C ALA A 253 -6.77 18.59 -0.99
N THR A 254 -7.67 18.44 -1.97
CA THR A 254 -8.83 19.33 -2.14
C THR A 254 -9.94 19.04 -1.15
N ARG A 255 -10.29 17.76 -0.95
CA ARG A 255 -11.45 17.38 -0.12
C ARG A 255 -11.09 17.21 1.36
N TYR A 256 -9.88 16.72 1.65
CA TYR A 256 -9.45 16.36 2.99
C TYR A 256 -8.02 16.87 3.25
N PRO A 257 -7.83 18.20 3.27
CA PRO A 257 -6.50 18.80 3.35
C PRO A 257 -5.73 18.41 4.62
N ALA A 258 -6.43 18.19 5.75
CA ALA A 258 -5.80 17.72 6.98
C ALA A 258 -5.30 16.27 6.85
N VAL A 259 -6.06 15.41 6.18
CA VAL A 259 -5.65 14.03 5.89
C VAL A 259 -4.49 14.03 4.89
N TYR A 260 -4.57 14.81 3.81
CA TYR A 260 -3.47 14.96 2.85
C TYR A 260 -2.18 15.41 3.54
N LYS A 261 -2.28 16.44 4.39
CA LYS A 261 -1.12 16.90 5.16
C LYS A 261 -0.50 15.77 5.99
N ARG A 262 -1.31 15.01 6.70
CA ARG A 262 -0.86 13.90 7.56
C ARG A 262 -0.29 12.74 6.75
N MET A 263 -0.98 12.34 5.68
CA MET A 263 -0.65 11.16 4.89
C MET A 263 0.51 11.36 3.92
N VAL A 264 0.70 12.59 3.44
CA VAL A 264 1.69 12.90 2.40
C VAL A 264 2.72 13.91 2.88
N VAL A 265 2.29 15.14 3.19
CA VAL A 265 3.20 16.27 3.41
C VAL A 265 4.13 16.02 4.60
N ASP A 266 3.57 15.69 5.76
CA ASP A 266 4.34 15.50 6.99
C ASP A 266 5.23 14.26 6.93
N ARG A 267 4.78 13.20 6.25
CA ARG A 267 5.58 11.99 6.03
C ARG A 267 6.76 12.27 5.11
N ASN A 268 6.51 12.88 3.96
CA ASN A 268 7.55 13.24 3.00
C ASN A 268 8.62 14.13 3.63
N ALA A 269 8.23 15.10 4.45
CA ALA A 269 9.17 15.97 5.17
C ALA A 269 10.07 15.19 6.15
N ARG A 270 9.50 14.25 6.91
CA ARG A 270 10.29 13.38 7.82
C ARG A 270 11.22 12.45 7.04
N TRP A 271 10.74 11.85 5.95
CA TRP A 271 11.54 10.95 5.13
C TRP A 271 12.71 11.67 4.46
N VAL A 272 12.49 12.89 3.96
CA VAL A 272 13.55 13.72 3.39
C VAL A 272 14.60 14.08 4.43
N THR A 273 14.22 14.33 5.68
CA THR A 273 15.19 14.53 6.77
C THR A 273 16.09 13.29 6.97
N THR A 274 15.50 12.10 6.92
CA THR A 274 16.25 10.84 6.99
C THR A 274 17.16 10.67 5.77
N LEU A 275 16.65 10.94 4.56
CA LEU A 275 17.41 10.83 3.32
C LEU A 275 18.57 11.83 3.24
N ASP A 276 18.38 13.04 3.76
CA ASP A 276 19.46 14.03 3.91
C ASP A 276 20.63 13.49 4.74
N GLY A 277 20.32 12.79 5.85
CA GLY A 277 21.32 12.10 6.65
C GLY A 277 22.04 11.00 5.86
N VAL A 278 21.27 10.15 5.17
CA VAL A 278 21.81 9.08 4.34
C VAL A 278 22.72 9.60 3.22
N LEU A 279 22.33 10.68 2.54
CA LEU A 279 23.09 11.27 1.43
C LEU A 279 24.38 11.96 1.89
N LYS A 280 24.45 12.39 3.15
CA LYS A 280 25.62 13.05 3.76
C LYS A 280 26.57 12.06 4.44
N ASP A 281 26.10 10.86 4.79
CA ASP A 281 26.87 9.85 5.52
C ASP A 281 27.98 9.25 4.64
N PRO A 282 29.26 9.36 5.03
CA PRO A 282 30.38 8.79 4.28
C PRO A 282 30.37 7.25 4.23
N GLY A 283 29.67 6.58 5.15
CA GLY A 283 29.51 5.13 5.15
C GLY A 283 28.39 4.61 4.27
N THR A 284 27.60 5.49 3.64
CA THR A 284 26.50 5.09 2.76
C THR A 284 27.05 4.61 1.41
N GLY A 285 26.76 3.37 1.09
CA GLY A 285 26.93 2.80 -0.24
C GLY A 285 25.77 3.16 -1.17
N THR A 286 25.26 2.18 -1.91
CA THR A 286 24.08 2.35 -2.74
C THR A 286 22.82 1.98 -1.95
N VAL A 287 21.84 2.88 -1.92
CA VAL A 287 20.55 2.71 -1.24
C VAL A 287 19.43 2.68 -2.26
N PHE A 288 18.56 1.69 -2.18
CA PHE A 288 17.32 1.65 -2.94
C PHE A 288 16.15 1.99 -1.99
N VAL A 289 15.40 3.01 -2.34
CA VAL A 289 14.23 3.48 -1.58
C VAL A 289 12.98 3.14 -2.39
N ALA A 290 12.07 2.36 -1.82
CA ALA A 290 10.76 2.11 -2.40
C ALA A 290 9.67 2.62 -1.44
N VAL A 291 8.89 3.56 -1.92
CA VAL A 291 7.74 4.17 -1.23
C VAL A 291 6.56 4.28 -2.17
N GLY A 292 5.34 4.35 -1.66
CA GLY A 292 4.16 4.48 -2.50
C GLY A 292 4.32 5.58 -3.57
N ALA A 293 3.98 5.27 -4.82
CA ALA A 293 4.27 6.13 -5.98
C ALA A 293 3.76 7.56 -5.83
N ALA A 294 2.66 7.75 -5.09
CA ALA A 294 2.09 9.06 -4.80
C ALA A 294 3.04 9.97 -3.97
N HIS A 295 3.94 9.40 -3.16
CA HIS A 295 4.94 10.15 -2.40
C HIS A 295 6.03 10.77 -3.28
N LEU A 296 6.20 10.27 -4.50
CA LEU A 296 7.16 10.79 -5.48
C LEU A 296 6.51 11.71 -6.51
N ALA A 297 5.19 11.96 -6.41
CA ALA A 297 4.39 12.74 -7.35
C ALA A 297 3.87 14.04 -6.71
N GLY A 298 3.77 15.09 -7.51
CA GLY A 298 3.20 16.38 -7.11
C GLY A 298 4.17 17.32 -6.38
N PRO A 299 3.65 18.48 -5.92
CA PRO A 299 4.48 19.57 -5.39
C PRO A 299 5.10 19.26 -4.02
N ASP A 300 4.46 18.44 -3.20
CA ASP A 300 4.93 18.05 -1.86
C ASP A 300 5.69 16.73 -1.87
N SER A 301 6.10 16.25 -3.04
CA SER A 301 6.80 14.97 -3.21
C SER A 301 8.20 14.98 -2.58
N VAL A 302 8.67 13.77 -2.21
CA VAL A 302 10.06 13.56 -1.77
C VAL A 302 11.05 14.11 -2.79
N ILE A 303 10.77 13.97 -4.09
CA ILE A 303 11.59 14.50 -5.18
C ILE A 303 11.72 16.02 -5.04
N LYS A 304 10.59 16.75 -4.95
CA LYS A 304 10.58 18.21 -4.85
C LYS A 304 11.21 18.72 -3.56
N LEU A 305 11.04 18.00 -2.46
CA LEU A 305 11.64 18.37 -1.19
C LEU A 305 13.16 18.16 -1.20
N LEU A 306 13.68 17.10 -1.82
CA LEU A 306 15.12 16.89 -2.00
C LEU A 306 15.73 17.95 -2.91
N GLU A 307 15.08 18.31 -4.03
CA GLU A 307 15.50 19.42 -4.90
C GLU A 307 15.57 20.74 -4.12
N LYS A 308 14.56 21.03 -3.28
CA LYS A 308 14.53 22.23 -2.43
C LYS A 308 15.66 22.25 -1.40
N ASN A 309 16.09 21.08 -0.92
CA ASN A 309 17.25 20.95 -0.02
C ASN A 309 18.59 21.01 -0.75
N GLY A 310 18.60 21.25 -2.07
CA GLY A 310 19.80 21.44 -2.89
C GLY A 310 20.36 20.15 -3.50
N TRP A 311 19.66 19.02 -3.39
CA TRP A 311 20.08 17.79 -4.05
C TRP A 311 19.70 17.78 -5.52
N GLN A 312 20.62 17.30 -6.35
CA GLN A 312 20.34 17.06 -7.77
C GLN A 312 19.63 15.71 -7.88
N VAL A 313 18.36 15.74 -8.30
CA VAL A 313 17.54 14.55 -8.52
C VAL A 313 17.42 14.33 -10.03
N GLU A 314 17.95 13.22 -10.51
CA GLU A 314 17.95 12.87 -11.93
C GLU A 314 16.96 11.72 -12.17
N ARG A 315 16.05 11.90 -13.12
CA ARG A 315 15.20 10.79 -13.58
C ARG A 315 16.00 9.90 -14.52
N GLU A 316 16.03 8.60 -14.25
CA GLU A 316 16.75 7.59 -15.03
C GLU A 316 16.00 7.18 -16.31
#